data_6c664b0909ee860452af7600467954f7
#
_entry.id   6c664b0909ee860452af7600467954f7
#
_cell.length_a   1.000
_cell.length_b   1.000
_cell.length_c   1.000
_cell.angle_alpha   90.00
_cell.angle_beta   90.00
_cell.angle_gamma   90.00
#
_symmetry.space_group_name_H-M   'P 1'
#
loop_
_entity.id
_entity.type
_entity.pdbx_description
1 polymer ?
#
loop_
_entity_poly.entity_id
_entity_poly.type
_entity_poly.pdbx_seq_one_letter_code
_entity_poly.pdbx_strand_id
1 'polypeptide(L)'
;MAKDDGAVDFGPITECPTQRDEKTGVCYDFNNGLRVVTPDTDVIWNLKVWNYQTGDLLADKTMPAKSMWSFPKKYFVPYHFSISDNKGNSFEHTMNLRGKKVAIKMPLRTLGDPIAYFSYFPQFQKLHQCQLEIHTKPHIIEMFGGQYPEIAVLDIREADVKELYAAYYMGLFFDTERSVNN
;
A
#
# COMPACT_ATOMS: atom_id res chain seq x y z
N MET A 1 32.72 -3.45 6.78
CA MET A 1 31.73 -4.20 6.00
C MET A 1 30.52 -4.41 6.91
N ALA A 2 29.44 -3.62 6.71
CA ALA A 2 28.19 -3.85 7.41
C ALA A 2 27.66 -5.21 6.98
N LYS A 3 27.28 -6.06 7.93
CA LYS A 3 26.59 -7.31 7.65
C LYS A 3 25.24 -6.93 7.04
N ASP A 4 25.06 -7.22 5.76
CA ASP A 4 23.75 -7.21 5.09
C ASP A 4 22.95 -8.36 5.75
N ASP A 5 22.08 -8.02 6.68
CA ASP A 5 21.28 -8.96 7.48
C ASP A 5 20.17 -9.64 6.67
N GLY A 6 20.20 -9.50 5.34
CA GLY A 6 19.25 -10.14 4.43
C GLY A 6 17.85 -9.53 4.44
N ALA A 7 17.63 -8.44 5.18
CA ALA A 7 16.34 -7.74 5.17
C ALA A 7 16.05 -7.18 3.77
N VAL A 8 14.84 -7.40 3.29
CA VAL A 8 14.37 -6.86 2.01
C VAL A 8 14.01 -5.40 2.21
N ASP A 9 14.76 -4.49 1.55
CA ASP A 9 14.52 -3.06 1.59
C ASP A 9 13.46 -2.68 0.54
N PHE A 10 12.26 -2.38 0.99
CA PHE A 10 11.15 -1.90 0.16
C PHE A 10 11.18 -0.37 -0.08
N GLY A 11 12.24 0.31 0.32
CA GLY A 11 12.37 1.75 0.18
C GLY A 11 11.44 2.54 1.11
N PRO A 12 11.34 3.87 0.92
CA PRO A 12 10.62 4.75 1.82
C PRO A 12 9.12 4.43 1.88
N ILE A 13 8.55 4.59 3.07
CA ILE A 13 7.10 4.58 3.35
C ILE A 13 6.81 5.86 4.13
N THR A 14 5.72 6.55 3.81
CA THR A 14 5.30 7.73 4.58
C THR A 14 4.92 7.36 6.01
N GLU A 15 5.27 8.21 6.99
CA GLU A 15 4.89 8.02 8.39
C GLU A 15 3.37 8.05 8.57
N CYS A 16 2.69 8.99 7.88
CA CYS A 16 1.24 9.08 7.86
C CYS A 16 0.67 8.61 6.52
N PRO A 17 -0.56 8.07 6.50
CA PRO A 17 -1.30 7.79 5.27
C PRO A 17 -1.47 9.04 4.39
N THR A 18 -1.49 8.82 3.08
CA THR A 18 -1.39 9.88 2.07
C THR A 18 -2.73 10.54 1.70
N GLN A 19 -3.85 9.91 2.04
CA GLN A 19 -5.19 10.42 1.77
C GLN A 19 -5.82 10.93 3.06
N ARG A 20 -6.71 11.93 2.94
CA ARG A 20 -7.43 12.50 4.08
C ARG A 20 -8.89 12.74 3.73
N ASP A 21 -9.78 12.37 4.63
CA ASP A 21 -11.18 12.83 4.60
C ASP A 21 -11.28 14.20 5.28
N GLU A 22 -11.70 15.21 4.52
CA GLU A 22 -11.76 16.61 5.00
C GLU A 22 -12.81 16.82 6.10
N LYS A 23 -13.88 16.01 6.09
CA LYS A 23 -14.98 16.17 7.06
C LYS A 23 -14.61 15.63 8.44
N THR A 24 -14.02 14.44 8.49
CA THR A 24 -13.70 13.77 9.75
C THR A 24 -12.25 13.98 10.18
N GLY A 25 -11.36 14.34 9.25
CA GLY A 25 -9.92 14.42 9.47
C GLY A 25 -9.21 13.07 9.50
N VAL A 26 -9.92 11.97 9.25
CA VAL A 26 -9.34 10.63 9.16
C VAL A 26 -8.39 10.56 7.98
N CYS A 27 -7.16 10.07 8.22
CA CYS A 27 -6.19 9.80 7.16
C CYS A 27 -6.14 8.32 6.85
N TYR A 28 -5.97 7.96 5.57
CA TYR A 28 -5.91 6.57 5.13
C TYR A 28 -5.09 6.40 3.86
N ASP A 29 -4.62 5.20 3.60
CA ASP A 29 -4.09 4.75 2.31
C ASP A 29 -4.03 3.21 2.25
N PHE A 30 -3.57 2.70 1.11
CA PHE A 30 -3.40 1.28 0.86
C PHE A 30 -1.91 0.92 0.62
N ASN A 31 -1.02 1.60 1.31
CA ASN A 31 0.42 1.36 1.21
C ASN A 31 0.80 0.16 2.07
N ASN A 32 0.98 -1.00 1.42
CA ASN A 32 1.22 -2.29 2.08
C ASN A 32 0.03 -2.76 2.94
N GLY A 33 -1.16 -2.79 2.35
CA GLY A 33 -2.44 -3.02 3.01
C GLY A 33 -3.09 -1.72 3.49
N LEU A 34 -4.28 -1.81 4.04
CA LEU A 34 -5.00 -0.64 4.56
C LEU A 34 -4.29 -0.08 5.80
N ARG A 35 -4.02 1.23 5.78
CA ARG A 35 -3.60 2.01 6.95
C ARG A 35 -4.66 3.07 7.22
N VAL A 36 -4.99 3.29 8.50
CA VAL A 36 -5.95 4.31 8.95
C VAL A 36 -5.37 5.03 10.16
N VAL A 37 -5.45 6.36 10.16
CA VAL A 37 -5.05 7.22 11.28
C VAL A 37 -6.25 8.07 11.70
N THR A 38 -6.58 8.00 12.99
CA THR A 38 -7.62 8.83 13.60
C THR A 38 -7.08 10.23 13.91
N PRO A 39 -7.90 11.29 13.75
CA PRO A 39 -7.48 12.65 14.05
C PRO A 39 -7.25 12.88 15.55
N ASP A 40 -6.58 13.98 15.88
CA ASP A 40 -6.35 14.44 17.25
C ASP A 40 -7.64 15.10 17.79
N THR A 41 -8.58 14.28 18.22
CA THR A 41 -9.90 14.68 18.73
C THR A 41 -10.20 13.90 20.01
N ASP A 42 -10.98 14.46 20.92
CA ASP A 42 -11.36 13.79 22.17
C ASP A 42 -12.56 12.83 21.95
N VAL A 43 -12.36 11.83 21.06
CA VAL A 43 -13.39 10.84 20.74
C VAL A 43 -12.77 9.46 20.55
N ILE A 44 -13.60 8.44 20.71
CA ILE A 44 -13.27 7.03 20.40
C ILE A 44 -13.87 6.69 19.03
N TRP A 45 -13.08 6.03 18.20
CA TRP A 45 -13.43 5.63 16.84
C TRP A 45 -13.65 4.12 16.76
N ASN A 46 -14.60 3.71 15.95
CA ASN A 46 -14.84 2.30 15.61
C ASN A 46 -14.57 2.10 14.12
N LEU A 47 -13.58 1.27 13.80
CA LEU A 47 -13.17 0.93 12.44
C LEU A 47 -13.64 -0.47 12.11
N LYS A 48 -14.35 -0.62 10.99
CA LYS A 48 -14.68 -1.92 10.37
C LYS A 48 -14.11 -2.00 8.97
N VAL A 49 -13.55 -3.15 8.63
CA VAL A 49 -12.90 -3.39 7.33
C VAL A 49 -13.43 -4.67 6.73
N TRP A 50 -13.80 -4.62 5.46
CA TRP A 50 -14.31 -5.76 4.70
C TRP A 50 -13.50 -6.02 3.44
N ASN A 51 -13.49 -7.26 2.98
CA ASN A 51 -13.22 -7.58 1.59
C ASN A 51 -14.45 -7.17 0.76
N TYR A 52 -14.29 -6.17 -0.11
CA TYR A 52 -15.40 -5.64 -0.89
C TYR A 52 -16.02 -6.66 -1.87
N GLN A 53 -15.22 -7.61 -2.36
CA GLN A 53 -15.70 -8.62 -3.31
C GLN A 53 -16.52 -9.72 -2.66
N THR A 54 -16.11 -10.18 -1.47
CA THR A 54 -16.76 -11.31 -0.79
C THR A 54 -17.73 -10.86 0.30
N GLY A 55 -17.61 -9.61 0.78
CA GLY A 55 -18.39 -9.10 1.92
C GLY A 55 -17.86 -9.58 3.29
N ASP A 56 -16.76 -10.34 3.31
CA ASP A 56 -16.22 -10.85 4.57
C ASP A 56 -15.67 -9.72 5.44
N LEU A 57 -16.04 -9.72 6.71
CA LEU A 57 -15.48 -8.81 7.72
C LEU A 57 -14.04 -9.24 8.05
N LEU A 58 -13.08 -8.38 7.73
CA LEU A 58 -11.65 -8.63 7.94
C LEU A 58 -11.15 -8.08 9.28
N ALA A 59 -11.72 -6.98 9.75
CA ALA A 59 -11.38 -6.38 11.04
C ALA A 59 -12.55 -5.58 11.61
N ASP A 60 -12.64 -5.58 12.95
CA ASP A 60 -13.51 -4.72 13.75
C ASP A 60 -12.67 -4.22 14.94
N LYS A 61 -12.42 -2.90 15.01
CA LYS A 61 -11.45 -2.30 15.94
C LYS A 61 -11.96 -1.03 16.54
N THR A 62 -11.79 -0.91 17.85
CA THR A 62 -11.92 0.36 18.56
C THR A 62 -10.56 1.05 18.58
N MET A 63 -10.54 2.31 18.20
CA MET A 63 -9.32 3.12 18.07
C MET A 63 -9.45 4.39 18.93
N PRO A 64 -8.47 4.72 19.78
CA PRO A 64 -8.43 6.02 20.43
C PRO A 64 -8.13 7.13 19.40
N ALA A 65 -8.29 8.37 19.82
CA ALA A 65 -7.79 9.52 19.06
C ALA A 65 -6.28 9.41 18.80
N LYS A 66 -5.81 10.04 17.71
CA LYS A 66 -4.37 10.12 17.35
C LYS A 66 -3.68 8.77 17.29
N SER A 67 -4.38 7.76 16.86
CA SER A 67 -3.85 6.39 16.73
C SER A 67 -3.78 5.95 15.28
N MET A 68 -2.80 5.11 14.98
CA MET A 68 -2.67 4.46 13.68
C MET A 68 -2.98 2.98 13.80
N TRP A 69 -3.77 2.49 12.88
CA TRP A 69 -3.98 1.07 12.66
C TRP A 69 -3.58 0.70 11.24
N SER A 70 -2.85 -0.40 11.10
CA SER A 70 -2.52 -0.99 9.82
C SER A 70 -2.97 -2.45 9.78
N PHE A 71 -3.41 -2.89 8.61
CA PHE A 71 -3.88 -4.26 8.46
C PHE A 71 -2.71 -5.24 8.67
N PRO A 72 -2.81 -6.18 9.63
CA PRO A 72 -1.70 -7.06 10.00
C PRO A 72 -1.33 -8.06 8.91
N LYS A 73 -2.31 -8.42 8.07
CA LYS A 73 -2.10 -9.32 6.93
C LYS A 73 -2.11 -8.51 5.64
N LYS A 74 -1.08 -8.70 4.83
CA LYS A 74 -0.89 -7.96 3.59
C LYS A 74 -1.66 -8.64 2.46
N TYR A 75 -2.99 -8.59 2.51
CA TYR A 75 -3.83 -9.13 1.45
C TYR A 75 -3.92 -8.16 0.27
N PHE A 76 -3.88 -8.73 -0.92
CA PHE A 76 -4.19 -8.01 -2.16
C PHE A 76 -5.68 -8.16 -2.47
N VAL A 77 -6.52 -7.57 -1.62
CA VAL A 77 -7.97 -7.58 -1.79
C VAL A 77 -8.48 -6.15 -1.92
N PRO A 78 -9.57 -5.90 -2.65
CA PRO A 78 -10.21 -4.60 -2.63
C PRO A 78 -10.87 -4.39 -1.26
N TYR A 79 -10.31 -3.45 -0.50
CA TYR A 79 -10.82 -3.10 0.81
C TYR A 79 -12.05 -2.19 0.70
N HIS A 80 -13.03 -2.45 1.55
CA HIS A 80 -14.01 -1.46 1.97
C HIS A 80 -13.84 -1.24 3.46
N PHE A 81 -13.86 0.00 3.92
CA PHE A 81 -13.85 0.28 5.35
C PHE A 81 -14.83 1.39 5.72
N SER A 82 -15.35 1.32 6.92
CA SER A 82 -16.14 2.36 7.56
C SER A 82 -15.54 2.66 8.91
N ILE A 83 -15.48 3.95 9.25
CA ILE A 83 -15.01 4.41 10.55
C ILE A 83 -16.01 5.44 11.08
N SER A 84 -16.38 5.31 12.35
CA SER A 84 -17.32 6.23 13.01
C SER A 84 -16.87 6.55 14.43
N ASP A 85 -17.17 7.76 14.90
CA ASP A 85 -16.92 8.16 16.26
C ASP A 85 -18.18 8.03 17.16
N ASN A 86 -18.00 8.24 18.45
CA ASN A 86 -19.09 8.22 19.43
C ASN A 86 -19.94 9.51 19.46
N LYS A 87 -19.68 10.47 18.55
CA LYS A 87 -20.45 11.72 18.39
C LYS A 87 -21.29 11.73 17.11
N GLY A 88 -21.27 10.62 16.34
CA GLY A 88 -22.07 10.47 15.11
C GLY A 88 -21.37 10.92 13.83
N ASN A 89 -20.09 11.30 13.87
CA ASN A 89 -19.32 11.48 12.65
C ASN A 89 -18.93 10.13 12.06
N SER A 90 -18.99 10.00 10.75
CA SER A 90 -18.63 8.78 10.05
C SER A 90 -18.01 9.08 8.69
N PHE A 91 -17.14 8.17 8.27
CA PHE A 91 -16.54 8.16 6.95
C PHE A 91 -16.46 6.71 6.48
N GLU A 92 -16.74 6.49 5.20
CA GLU A 92 -16.54 5.19 4.56
C GLU A 92 -15.84 5.35 3.23
N HIS A 93 -15.07 4.35 2.85
CA HIS A 93 -14.33 4.35 1.59
C HIS A 93 -14.18 2.94 1.04
N THR A 94 -14.34 2.82 -0.28
CA THR A 94 -14.04 1.61 -1.02
C THR A 94 -12.80 1.83 -1.87
N MET A 95 -11.82 0.94 -1.76
CA MET A 95 -10.59 1.00 -2.55
C MET A 95 -10.89 1.01 -4.04
N ASN A 96 -10.40 2.04 -4.72
CA ASN A 96 -10.53 2.19 -6.15
C ASN A 96 -9.26 2.82 -6.73
N LEU A 97 -8.56 2.08 -7.58
CA LEU A 97 -7.28 2.49 -8.14
C LEU A 97 -7.41 3.43 -9.35
N ARG A 98 -8.62 3.58 -9.91
CA ARG A 98 -8.83 4.36 -11.14
C ARG A 98 -8.36 5.80 -10.96
N GLY A 99 -7.46 6.24 -11.84
CA GLY A 99 -6.88 7.59 -11.84
C GLY A 99 -5.94 7.88 -10.65
N LYS A 100 -5.68 6.89 -9.78
CA LYS A 100 -4.82 7.05 -8.62
C LYS A 100 -3.38 6.71 -8.91
N LYS A 101 -2.44 7.32 -8.18
CA LYS A 101 -1.01 7.00 -8.20
C LYS A 101 -0.77 5.73 -7.39
N VAL A 102 -0.26 4.71 -8.07
CA VAL A 102 -0.08 3.36 -7.51
C VAL A 102 1.34 2.90 -7.77
N ALA A 103 2.01 2.38 -6.76
CA ALA A 103 3.33 1.78 -6.90
C ALA A 103 3.29 0.25 -6.79
N ILE A 104 4.11 -0.42 -7.60
CA ILE A 104 4.51 -1.80 -7.34
C ILE A 104 5.99 -1.77 -6.94
N LYS A 105 6.27 -2.12 -5.69
CA LYS A 105 7.61 -2.14 -5.14
C LYS A 105 8.23 -3.53 -5.31
N MET A 106 9.35 -3.58 -6.02
CA MET A 106 10.01 -4.81 -6.42
C MET A 106 11.50 -4.76 -6.03
N PRO A 107 11.84 -5.04 -4.76
CA PRO A 107 13.21 -4.95 -4.23
C PRO A 107 14.09 -6.15 -4.61
N LEU A 108 13.65 -6.97 -5.55
CA LEU A 108 14.26 -8.25 -5.91
C LEU A 108 15.71 -8.10 -6.37
N ARG A 109 16.56 -9.06 -5.97
CA ARG A 109 17.98 -9.07 -6.32
C ARG A 109 18.27 -9.93 -7.55
N THR A 110 17.37 -10.82 -7.88
CA THR A 110 17.48 -11.75 -9.03
C THR A 110 16.88 -11.13 -10.28
N LEU A 111 17.30 -11.58 -11.46
CA LEU A 111 16.77 -11.11 -12.73
C LEU A 111 15.55 -11.92 -13.20
N GLY A 112 15.41 -13.15 -12.73
CA GLY A 112 14.34 -14.04 -13.18
C GLY A 112 12.94 -13.52 -12.89
N ASP A 113 12.72 -13.09 -11.65
CA ASP A 113 11.42 -12.57 -11.23
C ASP A 113 11.04 -11.25 -11.95
N PRO A 114 11.93 -10.23 -12.06
CA PRO A 114 11.65 -9.06 -12.88
C PRO A 114 11.29 -9.40 -14.31
N ILE A 115 12.03 -10.26 -14.99
CA ILE A 115 11.73 -10.68 -16.35
C ILE A 115 10.32 -11.27 -16.46
N ALA A 116 9.94 -12.10 -15.51
CA ALA A 116 8.61 -12.71 -15.50
C ALA A 116 7.49 -11.68 -15.23
N TYR A 117 7.72 -10.70 -14.32
CA TYR A 117 6.66 -9.78 -13.89
C TYR A 117 6.48 -8.56 -14.79
N PHE A 118 7.52 -8.05 -15.45
CA PHE A 118 7.42 -6.81 -16.22
C PHE A 118 6.36 -6.87 -17.33
N SER A 119 6.13 -8.02 -17.93
CA SER A 119 5.10 -8.21 -18.97
C SER A 119 3.66 -8.06 -18.46
N TYR A 120 3.43 -8.14 -17.14
CA TYR A 120 2.11 -8.01 -16.53
C TYR A 120 1.77 -6.58 -16.12
N PHE A 121 2.74 -5.68 -15.96
CA PHE A 121 2.50 -4.32 -15.50
C PHE A 121 1.60 -3.49 -16.42
N PRO A 122 1.74 -3.53 -17.77
CA PRO A 122 0.78 -2.86 -18.64
C PRO A 122 -0.64 -3.40 -18.53
N GLN A 123 -0.79 -4.70 -18.28
CA GLN A 123 -2.09 -5.32 -18.08
C GLN A 123 -2.71 -4.87 -16.75
N PHE A 124 -1.92 -4.80 -15.66
CA PHE A 124 -2.35 -4.26 -14.38
C PHE A 124 -2.81 -2.80 -14.53
N GLN A 125 -2.00 -1.95 -15.16
CA GLN A 125 -2.33 -0.55 -15.39
C GLN A 125 -3.62 -0.40 -16.20
N LYS A 126 -3.77 -1.15 -17.28
CA LYS A 126 -4.97 -1.14 -18.12
C LYS A 126 -6.22 -1.61 -17.36
N LEU A 127 -6.09 -2.69 -16.59
CA LEU A 127 -7.20 -3.26 -15.80
C LEU A 127 -7.70 -2.28 -14.75
N HIS A 128 -6.78 -1.65 -14.03
CA HIS A 128 -7.11 -0.76 -12.92
C HIS A 128 -7.22 0.72 -13.32
N GLN A 129 -6.81 1.07 -14.54
CA GLN A 129 -6.83 2.43 -15.06
C GLN A 129 -6.12 3.44 -14.12
N CYS A 130 -5.01 3.00 -13.50
CA CYS A 130 -4.24 3.78 -12.54
C CYS A 130 -3.01 4.44 -13.20
N GLN A 131 -2.39 5.38 -12.49
CA GLN A 131 -1.06 5.90 -12.80
C GLN A 131 -0.04 4.99 -12.11
N LEU A 132 0.53 4.05 -12.87
CA LEU A 132 1.41 3.01 -12.33
C LEU A 132 2.87 3.46 -12.31
N GLU A 133 3.51 3.25 -11.16
CA GLU A 133 4.97 3.35 -11.00
C GLU A 133 5.54 2.00 -10.53
N ILE A 134 6.72 1.64 -11.06
CA ILE A 134 7.47 0.47 -10.61
C ILE A 134 8.69 0.97 -9.84
N HIS A 135 8.76 0.65 -8.57
CA HIS A 135 9.91 0.99 -7.73
C HIS A 135 10.82 -0.23 -7.61
N THR A 136 12.03 -0.14 -8.15
CA THR A 136 12.94 -1.27 -8.24
C THR A 136 14.41 -0.82 -8.12
N LYS A 137 15.33 -1.74 -8.28
CA LYS A 137 16.77 -1.48 -8.18
C LYS A 137 17.36 -0.94 -9.49
N PRO A 138 18.46 -0.15 -9.44
CA PRO A 138 19.07 0.48 -10.62
C PRO A 138 19.33 -0.48 -11.78
N HIS A 139 19.89 -1.65 -11.54
CA HIS A 139 20.18 -2.62 -12.60
C HIS A 139 18.92 -3.15 -13.32
N ILE A 140 17.77 -3.16 -12.67
CA ILE A 140 16.48 -3.51 -13.28
C ILE A 140 15.97 -2.32 -14.11
N ILE A 141 16.17 -1.09 -13.63
CA ILE A 141 15.82 0.12 -14.39
C ILE A 141 16.60 0.18 -15.70
N GLU A 142 17.90 -0.10 -15.68
CA GLU A 142 18.73 -0.16 -16.89
C GLU A 142 18.19 -1.15 -17.92
N MET A 143 17.63 -2.27 -17.48
CA MET A 143 17.12 -3.32 -18.37
C MET A 143 15.69 -3.04 -18.88
N PHE A 144 14.83 -2.46 -18.08
CA PHE A 144 13.39 -2.41 -18.33
C PHE A 144 12.78 -0.99 -18.34
N GLY A 145 13.53 0.02 -17.86
CA GLY A 145 13.00 1.38 -17.64
C GLY A 145 12.46 2.07 -18.90
N GLY A 146 12.91 1.67 -20.09
CA GLY A 146 12.41 2.20 -21.36
C GLY A 146 11.41 1.29 -22.09
N GLN A 147 11.08 0.13 -21.54
CA GLN A 147 10.27 -0.88 -22.25
C GLN A 147 8.81 -0.47 -22.39
N TYR A 148 8.28 0.24 -21.40
CA TYR A 148 6.90 0.71 -21.35
C TYR A 148 6.89 2.21 -21.02
N PRO A 149 6.85 3.10 -22.04
CA PRO A 149 6.97 4.55 -21.82
C PRO A 149 5.88 5.17 -20.94
N GLU A 150 4.74 4.52 -20.84
CA GLU A 150 3.60 4.93 -20.02
C GLU A 150 3.71 4.54 -18.53
N ILE A 151 4.74 3.74 -18.18
CA ILE A 151 4.97 3.28 -16.81
C ILE A 151 6.30 3.85 -16.30
N ALA A 152 6.27 4.66 -15.26
CA ALA A 152 7.48 5.15 -14.63
C ALA A 152 8.20 4.02 -13.88
N VAL A 153 9.50 3.83 -14.17
CA VAL A 153 10.35 2.85 -13.46
C VAL A 153 11.41 3.62 -12.68
N LEU A 154 11.38 3.57 -11.36
CA LEU A 154 12.11 4.45 -10.46
C LEU A 154 13.00 3.66 -9.49
N ASP A 155 14.09 4.29 -9.02
CA ASP A 155 14.91 3.70 -7.94
C ASP A 155 14.06 3.63 -6.65
N ILE A 156 13.94 2.42 -6.12
CA ILE A 156 13.12 2.13 -4.94
C ILE A 156 13.53 2.94 -3.70
N ARG A 157 14.76 3.41 -3.62
CA ARG A 157 15.28 4.19 -2.49
C ARG A 157 14.99 5.68 -2.59
N GLU A 158 14.77 6.18 -3.82
CA GLU A 158 14.64 7.60 -4.14
C GLU A 158 13.22 7.98 -4.57
N ALA A 159 12.35 6.99 -4.80
CA ALA A 159 10.99 7.22 -5.29
C ALA A 159 10.16 8.05 -4.30
N ASP A 160 9.46 9.07 -4.82
CA ASP A 160 8.56 9.89 -4.01
C ASP A 160 7.26 9.12 -3.71
N VAL A 161 7.03 8.90 -2.42
CA VAL A 161 5.89 8.12 -1.91
C VAL A 161 4.77 8.96 -1.32
N LYS A 162 4.90 10.30 -1.34
CA LYS A 162 3.99 11.22 -0.63
C LYS A 162 2.56 11.23 -1.18
N GLU A 163 2.38 10.87 -2.44
CA GLU A 163 1.08 10.89 -3.11
C GLU A 163 0.54 9.51 -3.45
N LEU A 164 1.24 8.45 -3.03
CA LEU A 164 0.81 7.09 -3.34
C LEU A 164 -0.50 6.75 -2.62
N TYR A 165 -1.53 6.49 -3.40
CA TYR A 165 -2.79 5.95 -2.91
C TYR A 165 -2.67 4.49 -2.46
N ALA A 166 -1.91 3.70 -3.24
CA ALA A 166 -1.65 2.29 -2.94
C ALA A 166 -0.22 1.89 -3.30
N ALA A 167 0.36 0.98 -2.55
CA ALA A 167 1.63 0.35 -2.89
C ALA A 167 1.55 -1.15 -2.64
N TYR A 168 1.90 -1.92 -3.67
CA TYR A 168 1.98 -3.37 -3.64
C TYR A 168 3.44 -3.79 -3.52
N TYR A 169 3.70 -4.76 -2.66
CA TYR A 169 5.05 -5.22 -2.36
C TYR A 169 5.26 -6.61 -2.96
N MET A 170 6.08 -6.68 -4.01
CA MET A 170 6.48 -7.96 -4.60
C MET A 170 7.60 -8.57 -3.77
N GLY A 171 7.55 -9.86 -3.53
CA GLY A 171 8.56 -10.56 -2.72
C GLY A 171 8.12 -10.87 -1.28
N LEU A 172 6.87 -10.60 -0.92
CA LEU A 172 6.29 -10.99 0.38
C LEU A 172 6.38 -12.51 0.66
N PHE A 173 6.55 -13.32 -0.37
CA PHE A 173 6.70 -14.78 -0.23
C PHE A 173 8.00 -15.19 0.45
N PHE A 174 8.99 -14.32 0.52
CA PHE A 174 10.27 -14.58 1.18
C PHE A 174 10.29 -14.19 2.66
N ASP A 175 9.23 -13.55 3.15
CA ASP A 175 9.15 -13.04 4.52
C ASP A 175 8.22 -13.89 5.42
N THR A 176 7.97 -15.13 5.03
CA THR A 176 6.99 -16.01 5.66
C THR A 176 7.31 -16.39 7.11
N GLU A 177 8.56 -16.31 7.54
CA GLU A 177 8.92 -16.68 8.93
C GLU A 177 8.77 -15.52 9.93
N ARG A 178 8.81 -14.25 9.49
CA ARG A 178 8.66 -13.08 10.39
C ARG A 178 7.23 -12.58 10.53
N SER A 179 6.36 -12.84 9.57
CA SER A 179 4.98 -12.33 9.57
C SER A 179 3.97 -13.23 10.29
N VAL A 180 4.36 -14.43 10.69
CA VAL A 180 3.46 -15.40 11.36
C VAL A 180 3.54 -15.32 12.88
N ASN A 181 4.57 -14.69 13.44
CA ASN A 181 4.85 -14.69 14.88
C ASN A 181 4.71 -13.32 15.57
N ASN A 182 4.00 -12.33 14.95
CA ASN A 182 3.64 -11.07 15.62
C ASN A 182 2.15 -10.79 15.51
#